data_24a90eff03fb34d43d19a8fb961c8275
#
_entry.id   24a90eff03fb34d43d19a8fb961c8275
#
_cell.length_a   1.000
_cell.length_b   1.000
_cell.length_c   1.000
_cell.angle_alpha   90.00
_cell.angle_beta   90.00
_cell.angle_gamma   90.00
#
_symmetry.space_group_name_H-M   'P 1'
#
loop_
_entity.id
_entity.type
_entity.pdbx_description
1 polymer ?
#
loop_
_entity_poly.entity_id
_entity_poly.type
_entity_poly.pdbx_seq_one_letter_code
_entity_poly.pdbx_strand_id
1 'polypeptide(L)'
;VAYITGDDLMPRMDALIKEGEPFSNIDKQIPIEDSGCQTLTANAYLGAWGIKEALDAGADIVVCPRVTDAAVVIGPAAWKFNWSRNDYDALAGALAAGHIIECGCQATGGNYSFFKEVPSFHNVGYPIAEIKADGSFYITKHPNTGGLVSTGTVTAQLLYEISSPAYLNPDVIAHFDTLKIKQESKDRVYVSGCRGSSPTQFHKVCINLAGGYRNGMEFILTGLDIEEKAKIVTDAFFNSVGGKDQFDEVSILLDRTDKEDPSSNEEAMASLRVSVKSKNADLVGKMFSAKMIELALANYPGFL
;
A
#
# COMPACT_ATOMS: atom_id res chain seq x y z
N VAL A 1 -8.07 5.53 28.38
CA VAL A 1 -7.88 4.70 27.17
C VAL A 1 -9.26 4.24 26.67
N ALA A 2 -9.52 4.43 25.40
CA ALA A 2 -10.69 3.90 24.71
C ALA A 2 -10.25 2.99 23.54
N TYR A 3 -11.13 2.10 23.12
CA TYR A 3 -10.95 1.31 21.91
C TYR A 3 -12.24 1.30 21.08
N ILE A 4 -12.07 1.25 19.77
CA ILE A 4 -13.17 1.23 18.80
C ILE A 4 -13.29 -0.20 18.26
N THR A 5 -14.51 -0.65 17.97
CA THR A 5 -14.81 -1.97 17.40
C THR A 5 -15.87 -1.82 16.32
N GLY A 6 -16.09 -2.89 15.53
CA GLY A 6 -17.17 -2.96 14.56
C GLY A 6 -16.69 -3.08 13.10
N ASP A 7 -15.39 -3.10 12.87
CA ASP A 7 -14.78 -3.33 11.56
C ASP A 7 -14.78 -4.80 11.14
N ASP A 8 -14.61 -5.73 12.11
CA ASP A 8 -14.55 -7.17 11.83
C ASP A 8 -15.93 -7.71 11.40
N LEU A 9 -16.04 -8.05 10.13
CA LEU A 9 -17.24 -8.60 9.51
C LEU A 9 -17.24 -10.13 9.45
N MET A 10 -16.12 -10.81 9.76
CA MET A 10 -16.05 -12.28 9.68
C MET A 10 -17.20 -12.99 10.39
N PRO A 11 -17.59 -12.62 11.63
CA PRO A 11 -18.69 -13.27 12.33
C PRO A 11 -20.07 -13.09 11.68
N ARG A 12 -20.21 -12.11 10.79
CA ARG A 12 -21.46 -11.71 10.14
C ARG A 12 -21.49 -11.97 8.63
N MET A 13 -20.38 -12.39 8.05
CA MET A 13 -20.20 -12.43 6.61
C MET A 13 -21.23 -13.32 5.92
N ASP A 14 -21.45 -14.53 6.42
CA ASP A 14 -22.45 -15.46 5.87
C ASP A 14 -23.88 -14.90 5.94
N ALA A 15 -24.21 -14.16 6.99
CA ALA A 15 -25.52 -13.54 7.14
C ALA A 15 -25.69 -12.40 6.13
N LEU A 16 -24.68 -11.54 5.98
CA LEU A 16 -24.70 -10.41 5.04
C LEU A 16 -24.80 -10.91 3.58
N ILE A 17 -24.10 -11.97 3.21
CA ILE A 17 -24.19 -12.58 1.88
C ILE A 17 -25.63 -13.11 1.63
N LYS A 18 -26.23 -13.78 2.62
CA LYS A 18 -27.63 -14.26 2.51
C LYS A 18 -28.65 -13.12 2.43
N GLU A 19 -28.34 -11.96 3.00
CA GLU A 19 -29.16 -10.75 2.91
C GLU A 19 -28.98 -10.03 1.57
N GLY A 20 -28.07 -10.50 0.72
CA GLY A 20 -27.86 -10.00 -0.65
C GLY A 20 -26.65 -9.08 -0.81
N GLU A 21 -25.74 -9.02 0.19
CA GLU A 21 -24.49 -8.28 0.06
C GLU A 21 -23.44 -9.13 -0.68
N PRO A 22 -23.08 -8.79 -1.92
CA PRO A 22 -22.21 -9.66 -2.73
C PRO A 22 -20.73 -9.53 -2.39
N PHE A 23 -20.31 -8.51 -1.64
CA PHE A 23 -18.88 -8.18 -1.41
C PHE A 23 -18.05 -8.22 -2.70
N SER A 24 -18.57 -7.57 -3.74
CA SER A 24 -17.91 -7.60 -5.06
C SER A 24 -16.55 -6.90 -5.04
N ASN A 25 -15.58 -7.52 -5.73
CA ASN A 25 -14.28 -6.88 -5.95
C ASN A 25 -14.46 -5.55 -6.69
N ILE A 26 -13.83 -4.48 -6.23
CA ILE A 26 -14.03 -3.12 -6.73
C ILE A 26 -13.64 -3.00 -8.21
N ASP A 27 -12.54 -3.64 -8.63
CA ASP A 27 -12.03 -3.53 -10.00
C ASP A 27 -12.75 -4.46 -10.97
N LYS A 28 -12.94 -5.73 -10.56
CA LYS A 28 -13.44 -6.79 -11.43
C LYS A 28 -14.95 -6.98 -11.35
N GLN A 29 -15.61 -6.39 -10.34
CA GLN A 29 -17.04 -6.54 -10.06
C GLN A 29 -17.48 -8.01 -9.87
N ILE A 30 -16.54 -8.87 -9.44
CA ILE A 30 -16.80 -10.29 -9.17
C ILE A 30 -17.24 -10.45 -7.72
N PRO A 31 -18.39 -11.09 -7.45
CA PRO A 31 -18.83 -11.42 -6.10
C PRO A 31 -17.81 -12.29 -5.35
N ILE A 32 -17.77 -12.18 -4.03
CA ILE A 32 -16.82 -12.94 -3.21
C ILE A 32 -17.01 -14.46 -3.35
N GLU A 33 -18.24 -14.93 -3.53
CA GLU A 33 -18.58 -16.34 -3.69
C GLU A 33 -17.94 -16.94 -4.96
N ASP A 34 -17.76 -16.13 -6.01
CA ASP A 34 -17.15 -16.55 -7.28
C ASP A 34 -15.61 -16.54 -7.21
N SER A 35 -15.02 -16.10 -6.11
CA SER A 35 -13.56 -16.09 -5.95
C SER A 35 -12.95 -17.49 -5.88
N GLY A 36 -13.73 -18.49 -5.47
CA GLY A 36 -13.28 -19.87 -5.25
C GLY A 36 -12.22 -20.01 -4.14
N CYS A 37 -12.02 -18.98 -3.31
CA CYS A 37 -11.02 -18.93 -2.26
C CYS A 37 -11.68 -18.80 -0.87
N GLN A 38 -11.02 -19.38 0.13
CA GLN A 38 -11.44 -19.20 1.52
C GLN A 38 -11.15 -17.78 1.98
N THR A 39 -12.14 -17.10 2.57
CA THR A 39 -11.93 -15.82 3.24
C THR A 39 -11.19 -16.03 4.56
N LEU A 40 -10.13 -15.27 4.79
CA LEU A 40 -9.32 -15.28 6.00
C LEU A 40 -9.70 -14.16 6.96
N THR A 41 -9.91 -12.97 6.44
CA THR A 41 -10.35 -11.78 7.19
C THR A 41 -11.25 -10.91 6.34
N ALA A 42 -12.15 -10.17 6.98
CA ALA A 42 -12.99 -9.17 6.33
C ALA A 42 -13.18 -7.99 7.30
N ASN A 43 -12.60 -6.84 6.96
CA ASN A 43 -12.62 -5.65 7.81
C ASN A 43 -13.17 -4.45 7.05
N ALA A 44 -14.26 -3.87 7.55
CA ALA A 44 -14.80 -2.63 7.03
C ALA A 44 -13.90 -1.45 7.39
N TYR A 45 -13.72 -0.51 6.46
CA TYR A 45 -13.04 0.75 6.75
C TYR A 45 -14.00 1.68 7.49
N LEU A 46 -13.84 1.79 8.82
CA LEU A 46 -14.65 2.69 9.63
C LEU A 46 -14.19 4.15 9.44
N GLY A 47 -15.09 5.08 9.77
CA GLY A 47 -14.81 6.52 9.76
C GLY A 47 -14.31 7.04 11.11
N ALA A 48 -14.35 8.36 11.24
CA ALA A 48 -13.75 9.12 12.34
C ALA A 48 -14.64 9.28 13.58
N TRP A 49 -15.95 8.99 13.47
CA TRP A 49 -16.92 9.36 14.53
C TRP A 49 -16.71 8.58 15.83
N GLY A 50 -16.28 7.32 15.77
CA GLY A 50 -15.91 6.58 16.97
C GLY A 50 -14.71 7.21 17.69
N ILE A 51 -13.76 7.79 16.94
CA ILE A 51 -12.62 8.51 17.51
C ILE A 51 -13.08 9.79 18.22
N LYS A 52 -13.96 10.56 17.56
CA LYS A 52 -14.54 11.78 18.16
C LYS A 52 -15.26 11.46 19.46
N GLU A 53 -16.14 10.45 19.46
CA GLU A 53 -16.90 10.04 20.66
C GLU A 53 -15.99 9.58 21.80
N ALA A 54 -14.91 8.85 21.50
CA ALA A 54 -13.92 8.45 22.50
C ALA A 54 -13.22 9.67 23.13
N LEU A 55 -12.87 10.68 22.32
CA LEU A 55 -12.27 11.93 22.80
C LEU A 55 -13.26 12.78 23.58
N ASP A 56 -14.53 12.88 23.17
CA ASP A 56 -15.61 13.53 23.92
C ASP A 56 -15.82 12.90 25.30
N ALA A 57 -15.63 11.57 25.38
CA ALA A 57 -15.68 10.85 26.67
C ALA A 57 -14.39 11.00 27.51
N GLY A 58 -13.44 11.82 27.09
CA GLY A 58 -12.20 12.14 27.84
C GLY A 58 -11.09 11.10 27.68
N ALA A 59 -11.05 10.33 26.60
CA ALA A 59 -9.94 9.43 26.37
C ALA A 59 -8.67 10.18 25.94
N ASP A 60 -7.53 9.84 26.55
CA ASP A 60 -6.20 10.34 26.16
C ASP A 60 -5.56 9.45 25.08
N ILE A 61 -5.97 8.19 25.03
CA ILE A 61 -5.47 7.20 24.07
C ILE A 61 -6.68 6.48 23.45
N VAL A 62 -6.74 6.46 22.13
CA VAL A 62 -7.78 5.76 21.37
C VAL A 62 -7.13 4.69 20.50
N VAL A 63 -7.46 3.43 20.76
CA VAL A 63 -7.01 2.29 19.96
C VAL A 63 -8.05 2.03 18.88
N CYS A 64 -7.65 2.19 17.62
CA CYS A 64 -8.52 2.00 16.47
C CYS A 64 -8.29 0.63 15.82
N PRO A 65 -9.36 -0.01 15.33
CA PRO A 65 -9.26 -1.17 14.45
C PRO A 65 -8.98 -0.70 13.00
N ARG A 66 -9.54 -1.34 11.96
CA ARG A 66 -9.47 -0.82 10.59
C ARG A 66 -10.36 0.43 10.44
N VAL A 67 -9.76 1.58 10.45
CA VAL A 67 -10.39 2.85 10.06
C VAL A 67 -9.75 3.35 8.75
N THR A 68 -10.36 4.31 8.07
CA THR A 68 -9.67 4.99 6.96
C THR A 68 -8.48 5.79 7.48
N ASP A 69 -7.43 5.93 6.68
CA ASP A 69 -6.18 6.54 7.10
C ASP A 69 -6.37 7.97 7.60
N ALA A 70 -7.21 8.75 6.93
CA ALA A 70 -7.55 10.11 7.34
C ALA A 70 -8.45 10.18 8.59
N ALA A 71 -9.13 9.10 8.99
CA ALA A 71 -10.03 9.10 10.15
C ALA A 71 -9.32 9.49 11.45
N VAL A 72 -8.03 9.13 11.58
CA VAL A 72 -7.19 9.48 12.74
C VAL A 72 -6.84 10.97 12.81
N VAL A 73 -7.14 11.72 11.75
CA VAL A 73 -7.00 13.19 11.70
C VAL A 73 -8.35 13.87 11.76
N ILE A 74 -9.35 13.36 11.03
CA ILE A 74 -10.73 13.90 11.03
C ILE A 74 -11.32 13.84 12.44
N GLY A 75 -11.18 12.70 13.14
CA GLY A 75 -11.76 12.52 14.48
C GLY A 75 -11.29 13.54 15.50
N PRO A 76 -9.97 13.73 15.73
CA PRO A 76 -9.45 14.76 16.60
C PRO A 76 -9.81 16.19 16.17
N ALA A 77 -9.83 16.49 14.86
CA ALA A 77 -10.22 17.80 14.38
C ALA A 77 -11.72 18.06 14.65
N ALA A 78 -12.59 17.11 14.34
CA ALA A 78 -14.03 17.21 14.61
C ALA A 78 -14.31 17.35 16.11
N TRP A 79 -13.56 16.66 16.96
CA TRP A 79 -13.63 16.83 18.41
C TRP A 79 -13.18 18.24 18.84
N LYS A 80 -12.01 18.66 18.37
CA LYS A 80 -11.42 19.94 18.76
C LYS A 80 -12.28 21.14 18.40
N PHE A 81 -12.89 21.10 17.22
CA PHE A 81 -13.67 22.22 16.67
C PHE A 81 -15.19 22.00 16.79
N ASN A 82 -15.60 20.91 17.45
CA ASN A 82 -16.98 20.53 17.65
C ASN A 82 -17.79 20.47 16.33
N TRP A 83 -17.19 19.90 15.28
CA TRP A 83 -17.87 19.72 14.00
C TRP A 83 -18.99 18.68 14.10
N SER A 84 -20.05 18.92 13.35
CA SER A 84 -21.14 17.98 13.12
C SER A 84 -20.86 17.09 11.90
N ARG A 85 -21.69 16.06 11.73
CA ARG A 85 -21.63 15.18 10.55
C ARG A 85 -21.93 15.88 9.22
N ASN A 86 -22.47 17.10 9.26
CA ASN A 86 -22.86 17.88 8.09
C ASN A 86 -21.88 19.02 7.76
N ASP A 87 -20.82 19.20 8.54
CA ASP A 87 -19.78 20.21 8.29
C ASP A 87 -18.82 19.73 7.20
N TYR A 88 -19.38 19.36 6.03
CA TYR A 88 -18.71 18.63 4.96
C TYR A 88 -17.44 19.31 4.47
N ASP A 89 -17.42 20.63 4.30
CA ASP A 89 -16.23 21.35 3.82
C ASP A 89 -15.08 21.26 4.85
N ALA A 90 -15.37 21.37 6.14
CA ALA A 90 -14.39 21.27 7.19
C ALA A 90 -13.87 19.81 7.34
N LEU A 91 -14.77 18.83 7.28
CA LEU A 91 -14.42 17.41 7.29
C LEU A 91 -13.55 17.04 6.07
N ALA A 92 -13.88 17.55 4.87
CA ALA A 92 -13.10 17.34 3.66
C ALA A 92 -11.70 17.95 3.76
N GLY A 93 -11.57 19.12 4.40
CA GLY A 93 -10.27 19.72 4.69
C GLY A 93 -9.42 18.86 5.61
N ALA A 94 -9.99 18.37 6.71
CA ALA A 94 -9.29 17.46 7.62
C ALA A 94 -8.95 16.12 6.96
N LEU A 95 -9.82 15.61 6.08
CA LEU A 95 -9.53 14.42 5.26
C LEU A 95 -8.31 14.66 4.37
N ALA A 96 -8.26 15.78 3.65
CA ALA A 96 -7.12 16.13 2.80
C ALA A 96 -5.83 16.27 3.62
N ALA A 97 -5.89 16.88 4.82
CA ALA A 97 -4.76 16.97 5.72
C ALA A 97 -4.27 15.57 6.17
N GLY A 98 -5.20 14.69 6.53
CA GLY A 98 -4.92 13.30 6.91
C GLY A 98 -4.25 12.52 5.78
N HIS A 99 -4.81 12.60 4.58
CA HIS A 99 -4.24 11.96 3.38
C HIS A 99 -2.83 12.47 3.05
N ILE A 100 -2.53 13.73 3.29
CA ILE A 100 -1.18 14.26 3.05
C ILE A 100 -0.15 13.72 4.06
N ILE A 101 -0.53 13.50 5.32
CA ILE A 101 0.43 13.12 6.35
C ILE A 101 0.50 11.62 6.65
N GLU A 102 -0.43 10.81 6.13
CA GLU A 102 -0.54 9.37 6.43
C GLU A 102 0.72 8.57 6.07
N CYS A 103 1.32 8.86 4.90
CA CYS A 103 2.49 8.15 4.39
C CYS A 103 3.82 8.71 4.91
N GLY A 104 3.82 9.33 6.09
CA GLY A 104 5.00 9.78 6.78
C GLY A 104 5.86 10.74 5.95
N CYS A 105 7.12 10.41 5.74
CA CYS A 105 8.08 11.27 5.04
C CYS A 105 7.76 11.54 3.55
N GLN A 106 6.74 10.94 2.98
CA GLN A 106 6.41 11.14 1.56
C GLN A 106 6.03 12.60 1.28
N ALA A 107 5.21 13.23 2.11
CA ALA A 107 4.85 14.64 1.97
C ALA A 107 6.02 15.61 2.27
N THR A 108 7.10 15.13 2.86
CA THR A 108 8.33 15.90 3.11
C THR A 108 9.46 15.57 2.14
N GLY A 109 9.13 15.00 0.99
CA GLY A 109 10.05 14.78 -0.13
C GLY A 109 10.47 13.33 -0.37
N GLY A 110 10.04 12.37 0.47
CA GLY A 110 10.20 10.95 0.21
C GLY A 110 9.42 10.55 -1.04
N ASN A 111 10.01 9.75 -1.94
CA ASN A 111 9.41 9.36 -3.23
C ASN A 111 9.02 10.52 -4.18
N TYR A 112 9.47 11.74 -3.90
CA TYR A 112 9.17 12.88 -4.75
C TYR A 112 9.93 12.79 -6.07
N SER A 113 9.22 12.89 -7.20
CA SER A 113 9.82 12.74 -8.54
C SER A 113 10.95 13.75 -8.82
N PHE A 114 10.84 14.96 -8.29
CA PHE A 114 11.88 15.98 -8.38
C PHE A 114 12.84 15.88 -7.18
N PHE A 115 13.33 14.70 -6.90
CA PHE A 115 14.15 14.39 -5.72
C PHE A 115 15.41 15.29 -5.57
N LYS A 116 15.91 15.88 -6.67
CA LYS A 116 17.05 16.81 -6.64
C LYS A 116 16.74 18.15 -5.96
N GLU A 117 15.46 18.49 -5.79
CA GLU A 117 15.02 19.69 -5.07
C GLU A 117 15.06 19.47 -3.55
N VAL A 118 15.06 18.21 -3.10
CA VAL A 118 15.09 17.84 -1.67
C VAL A 118 16.51 18.06 -1.14
N PRO A 119 16.70 18.95 -0.14
CA PRO A 119 18.03 19.32 0.34
C PRO A 119 18.85 18.15 0.86
N SER A 120 18.21 17.19 1.52
CA SER A 120 18.84 15.98 2.03
C SER A 120 17.81 14.90 2.33
N PHE A 121 18.13 13.64 2.01
CA PHE A 121 17.38 12.47 2.43
C PHE A 121 17.85 11.91 3.78
N HIS A 122 18.85 12.51 4.38
CA HIS A 122 19.26 12.19 5.74
C HIS A 122 18.33 12.90 6.72
N ASN A 123 17.64 12.14 7.58
CA ASN A 123 16.67 12.65 8.53
C ASN A 123 15.62 13.57 7.89
N VAL A 124 14.87 13.04 6.92
CA VAL A 124 13.88 13.77 6.11
C VAL A 124 12.85 14.52 6.97
N GLY A 125 12.43 13.93 8.10
CA GLY A 125 11.41 14.47 8.98
C GLY A 125 9.99 14.12 8.53
N TYR A 126 9.11 13.95 9.52
CA TYR A 126 7.69 13.70 9.26
C TYR A 126 6.94 15.02 9.02
N PRO A 127 5.88 15.00 8.20
CA PRO A 127 5.02 16.16 8.01
C PRO A 127 4.18 16.43 9.26
N ILE A 128 3.81 17.69 9.42
CA ILE A 128 2.91 18.17 10.47
C ILE A 128 1.76 18.91 9.78
N ALA A 129 0.52 18.56 10.13
CA ALA A 129 -0.66 19.30 9.69
C ALA A 129 -1.19 20.19 10.82
N GLU A 130 -1.30 21.49 10.56
CA GLU A 130 -1.90 22.45 11.49
C GLU A 130 -3.28 22.85 10.96
N ILE A 131 -4.34 22.23 11.51
CA ILE A 131 -5.71 22.35 11.03
C ILE A 131 -6.44 23.51 11.73
N LYS A 132 -7.25 24.26 10.98
CA LYS A 132 -8.10 25.34 11.46
C LYS A 132 -9.57 24.94 11.52
N ALA A 133 -10.38 25.72 12.24
CA ALA A 133 -11.79 25.47 12.45
C ALA A 133 -12.63 25.44 11.15
N ASP A 134 -12.18 26.07 10.08
CA ASP A 134 -12.82 26.10 8.76
C ASP A 134 -12.35 24.94 7.84
N GLY A 135 -11.54 24.01 8.36
CA GLY A 135 -10.96 22.89 7.60
C GLY A 135 -9.75 23.26 6.76
N SER A 136 -9.36 24.53 6.66
CA SER A 136 -8.07 24.88 6.04
C SER A 136 -6.92 24.48 6.95
N PHE A 137 -5.74 24.28 6.37
CA PHE A 137 -4.59 23.80 7.14
C PHE A 137 -3.24 24.22 6.54
N TYR A 138 -2.21 24.10 7.35
CA TYR A 138 -0.83 24.16 6.91
C TYR A 138 -0.19 22.80 6.96
N ILE A 139 0.67 22.52 5.98
CA ILE A 139 1.63 21.42 6.04
C ILE A 139 3.01 22.01 6.28
N THR A 140 3.71 21.47 7.27
CA THR A 140 5.06 21.85 7.65
C THR A 140 5.83 20.62 8.14
N LYS A 141 7.05 20.82 8.65
CA LYS A 141 7.87 19.77 9.28
C LYS A 141 8.69 20.34 10.41
N HIS A 142 9.30 19.51 11.23
CA HIS A 142 10.22 19.96 12.25
C HIS A 142 11.41 20.73 11.64
N PRO A 143 11.85 21.82 12.27
CA PRO A 143 13.06 22.55 11.87
C PRO A 143 14.28 21.62 11.94
N ASN A 144 15.31 21.94 11.14
CA ASN A 144 16.59 21.22 11.11
C ASN A 144 16.49 19.75 10.66
N THR A 145 15.45 19.41 9.89
CA THR A 145 15.34 18.13 9.18
C THR A 145 15.67 18.30 7.70
N GLY A 146 16.08 17.19 7.03
CA GLY A 146 16.63 17.23 5.68
C GLY A 146 15.62 17.42 4.57
N GLY A 147 14.36 17.02 4.79
CA GLY A 147 13.31 17.03 3.75
C GLY A 147 12.89 18.40 3.26
N LEU A 148 11.89 18.41 2.39
CA LEU A 148 11.31 19.59 1.76
C LEU A 148 9.78 19.54 1.88
N VAL A 149 9.17 20.63 2.36
CA VAL A 149 7.73 20.85 2.22
C VAL A 149 7.48 21.97 1.22
N SER A 150 6.99 21.59 0.07
CA SER A 150 6.66 22.50 -1.03
C SER A 150 5.29 22.22 -1.60
N THR A 151 4.77 23.15 -2.41
CA THR A 151 3.54 22.87 -3.18
C THR A 151 3.67 21.60 -4.01
N GLY A 152 4.86 21.30 -4.52
CA GLY A 152 5.15 20.08 -5.29
C GLY A 152 5.03 18.82 -4.45
N THR A 153 5.67 18.74 -3.27
CA THR A 153 5.61 17.56 -2.40
C THR A 153 4.21 17.32 -1.85
N VAL A 154 3.48 18.40 -1.50
CA VAL A 154 2.09 18.32 -1.04
C VAL A 154 1.16 17.87 -2.16
N THR A 155 1.33 18.39 -3.38
CA THR A 155 0.53 17.97 -4.54
C THR A 155 0.82 16.51 -4.91
N ALA A 156 2.07 16.08 -4.87
CA ALA A 156 2.45 14.69 -5.14
C ALA A 156 1.74 13.72 -4.19
N GLN A 157 1.66 14.06 -2.90
CA GLN A 157 0.95 13.23 -1.93
C GLN A 157 -0.57 13.28 -2.12
N LEU A 158 -1.16 14.43 -2.47
CA LEU A 158 -2.59 14.53 -2.76
C LEU A 158 -3.02 13.66 -3.94
N LEU A 159 -2.14 13.42 -4.90
CA LEU A 159 -2.39 12.58 -6.07
C LEU A 159 -2.09 11.10 -5.82
N TYR A 160 -1.47 10.78 -4.70
CA TYR A 160 -1.08 9.42 -4.35
C TYR A 160 -2.31 8.57 -3.96
N GLU A 161 -2.40 7.35 -4.50
CA GLU A 161 -3.45 6.36 -4.20
C GLU A 161 -4.90 6.80 -4.45
N ILE A 162 -5.14 7.88 -5.15
CA ILE A 162 -6.49 8.28 -5.54
C ILE A 162 -6.76 8.03 -7.01
N SER A 163 -7.99 7.61 -7.34
CA SER A 163 -8.42 7.33 -8.72
C SER A 163 -9.31 8.44 -9.31
N SER A 164 -9.93 9.26 -8.46
CA SER A 164 -10.87 10.30 -8.86
C SER A 164 -10.69 11.53 -7.98
N PRO A 165 -10.91 12.76 -8.52
CA PRO A 165 -10.93 13.98 -7.71
C PRO A 165 -11.93 13.95 -6.57
N ALA A 166 -13.04 13.23 -6.73
CA ALA A 166 -14.00 12.95 -5.65
C ALA A 166 -13.50 11.76 -4.82
N TYR A 167 -12.78 12.04 -3.73
CA TYR A 167 -12.22 11.03 -2.86
C TYR A 167 -13.25 10.54 -1.83
N LEU A 168 -13.68 9.28 -2.01
CA LEU A 168 -14.76 8.68 -1.24
C LEU A 168 -14.27 8.21 0.13
N ASN A 169 -14.94 8.64 1.19
CA ASN A 169 -14.68 8.22 2.57
C ASN A 169 -15.99 8.03 3.35
N PRO A 170 -15.99 7.25 4.45
CA PRO A 170 -17.17 7.03 5.28
C PRO A 170 -17.71 8.30 5.95
N ASP A 171 -16.88 9.29 6.15
CA ASP A 171 -17.26 10.54 6.85
C ASP A 171 -17.70 11.64 5.90
N VAL A 172 -17.09 11.70 4.72
CA VAL A 172 -17.30 12.77 3.73
C VAL A 172 -16.72 12.35 2.38
N ILE A 173 -17.27 12.81 1.28
CA ILE A 173 -16.63 12.81 -0.03
C ILE A 173 -15.87 14.14 -0.17
N ALA A 174 -14.56 14.09 -0.29
CA ALA A 174 -13.72 15.28 -0.47
C ALA A 174 -13.43 15.52 -1.96
N HIS A 175 -13.67 16.74 -2.44
CA HIS A 175 -13.44 17.14 -3.82
C HIS A 175 -12.07 17.79 -3.96
N PHE A 176 -11.04 17.01 -4.26
CA PHE A 176 -9.64 17.47 -4.29
C PHE A 176 -9.34 18.46 -5.42
N ASP A 177 -10.14 18.48 -6.49
CA ASP A 177 -10.08 19.47 -7.56
C ASP A 177 -10.46 20.89 -7.15
N THR A 178 -11.05 21.05 -5.96
CA THR A 178 -11.40 22.36 -5.39
C THR A 178 -10.30 22.96 -4.53
N LEU A 179 -9.28 22.19 -4.17
CA LEU A 179 -8.19 22.59 -3.29
C LEU A 179 -7.37 23.74 -3.88
N LYS A 180 -6.98 24.66 -3.02
CA LYS A 180 -6.05 25.74 -3.29
C LYS A 180 -4.79 25.52 -2.45
N ILE A 181 -3.65 25.37 -3.12
CA ILE A 181 -2.36 25.09 -2.50
C ILE A 181 -1.45 26.28 -2.72
N LYS A 182 -0.86 26.83 -1.67
CA LYS A 182 -0.01 28.01 -1.74
C LYS A 182 1.23 27.84 -0.83
N GLN A 183 2.40 28.04 -1.39
CA GLN A 183 3.61 28.20 -0.58
C GLN A 183 3.51 29.50 0.23
N GLU A 184 3.57 29.42 1.54
CA GLU A 184 3.53 30.57 2.42
C GLU A 184 4.94 31.04 2.79
N SER A 185 5.78 30.09 3.16
CA SER A 185 7.20 30.30 3.47
C SER A 185 7.98 29.00 3.24
N LYS A 186 9.28 29.02 3.54
CA LYS A 186 10.09 27.81 3.45
C LYS A 186 9.50 26.71 4.34
N ASP A 187 9.35 25.51 3.77
CA ASP A 187 8.77 24.32 4.45
C ASP A 187 7.41 24.56 5.11
N ARG A 188 6.60 25.46 4.54
CA ARG A 188 5.27 25.77 5.01
C ARG A 188 4.32 26.04 3.85
N VAL A 189 3.36 25.15 3.66
CA VAL A 189 2.36 25.19 2.58
C VAL A 189 0.97 25.35 3.18
N TYR A 190 0.24 26.35 2.71
CA TYR A 190 -1.16 26.57 3.06
C TYR A 190 -2.08 25.86 2.07
N VAL A 191 -3.06 25.12 2.58
CA VAL A 191 -4.05 24.38 1.80
C VAL A 191 -5.44 24.78 2.27
N SER A 192 -6.34 25.08 1.33
CA SER A 192 -7.70 25.56 1.64
C SER A 192 -8.70 25.27 0.54
N GLY A 193 -9.98 25.44 0.81
CA GLY A 193 -11.05 25.41 -0.18
C GLY A 193 -11.49 24.02 -0.60
N CYS A 194 -11.09 22.98 0.14
CA CYS A 194 -11.62 21.64 -0.09
C CYS A 194 -13.14 21.63 0.12
N ARG A 195 -13.89 21.29 -0.93
CA ARG A 195 -15.33 21.10 -0.83
C ARG A 195 -15.63 19.67 -0.40
N GLY A 196 -16.64 19.54 0.46
CA GLY A 196 -17.17 18.28 0.91
C GLY A 196 -18.60 18.05 0.45
N SER A 197 -18.99 16.80 0.28
CA SER A 197 -20.38 16.38 0.12
C SER A 197 -20.68 15.18 1.02
N SER A 198 -21.95 14.84 1.15
CA SER A 198 -22.38 13.72 2.00
C SER A 198 -21.62 12.43 1.65
N PRO A 199 -21.30 11.60 2.63
CA PRO A 199 -20.58 10.35 2.38
C PRO A 199 -21.39 9.40 1.50
N THR A 200 -20.70 8.44 0.89
CA THR A 200 -21.32 7.33 0.16
C THR A 200 -22.14 6.43 1.10
N GLN A 201 -23.11 5.71 0.54
CA GLN A 201 -23.88 4.69 1.26
C GLN A 201 -23.10 3.36 1.40
N PHE A 202 -21.98 3.23 0.74
CA PHE A 202 -21.16 2.02 0.73
C PHE A 202 -19.92 2.19 1.61
N HIS A 203 -19.51 1.09 2.24
CA HIS A 203 -18.23 0.99 2.92
C HIS A 203 -17.26 0.11 2.11
N LYS A 204 -16.02 0.53 2.02
CA LYS A 204 -14.95 -0.33 1.52
C LYS A 204 -14.69 -1.41 2.57
N VAL A 205 -14.55 -2.66 2.12
CA VAL A 205 -14.19 -3.79 2.97
C VAL A 205 -12.89 -4.39 2.45
N CYS A 206 -11.90 -4.52 3.32
CA CYS A 206 -10.67 -5.27 3.03
C CYS A 206 -10.91 -6.75 3.32
N ILE A 207 -10.85 -7.59 2.28
CA ILE A 207 -11.05 -9.02 2.40
C ILE A 207 -9.77 -9.73 1.97
N ASN A 208 -9.18 -10.50 2.88
CA ASN A 208 -8.03 -11.33 2.57
C ASN A 208 -8.49 -12.76 2.24
N LEU A 209 -8.05 -13.25 1.10
CA LEU A 209 -8.38 -14.57 0.58
C LEU A 209 -7.17 -15.49 0.63
N ALA A 210 -7.41 -16.77 0.91
CA ALA A 210 -6.37 -17.80 0.86
C ALA A 210 -6.01 -18.10 -0.61
N GLY A 211 -4.96 -17.48 -1.11
CA GLY A 211 -4.48 -17.62 -2.49
C GLY A 211 -3.46 -18.75 -2.72
N GLY A 212 -3.22 -19.60 -1.71
CA GLY A 212 -2.16 -20.62 -1.74
C GLY A 212 -0.80 -20.08 -1.29
N TYR A 213 0.25 -20.79 -1.63
CA TYR A 213 1.63 -20.51 -1.22
C TYR A 213 2.47 -20.14 -2.44
N ARG A 214 3.41 -19.23 -2.26
CA ARG A 214 4.35 -18.80 -3.29
C ARG A 214 5.76 -18.85 -2.76
N ASN A 215 6.70 -19.24 -3.61
CA ASN A 215 8.12 -19.15 -3.34
C ASN A 215 8.87 -18.75 -4.63
N GLY A 216 10.08 -18.26 -4.48
CA GLY A 216 10.93 -17.91 -5.60
C GLY A 216 12.38 -17.91 -5.20
N MET A 217 13.25 -18.14 -6.18
CA MET A 217 14.69 -18.08 -6.03
C MET A 217 15.30 -17.40 -7.25
N GLU A 218 16.36 -16.69 -7.03
CA GLU A 218 17.13 -15.99 -8.05
C GLU A 218 18.53 -16.59 -8.10
N PHE A 219 19.02 -16.81 -9.32
CA PHE A 219 20.35 -17.35 -9.60
C PHE A 219 21.10 -16.37 -10.46
N ILE A 220 22.40 -16.28 -10.23
CA ILE A 220 23.30 -15.52 -11.09
C ILE A 220 23.95 -16.50 -12.08
N LEU A 221 23.71 -16.23 -13.35
CA LEU A 221 24.34 -16.94 -14.45
C LEU A 221 25.51 -16.11 -14.97
N THR A 222 26.65 -16.73 -15.20
CA THR A 222 27.88 -16.03 -15.61
C THR A 222 28.47 -16.55 -16.88
N GLY A 223 29.16 -15.71 -17.64
CA GLY A 223 29.92 -16.07 -18.82
C GLY A 223 29.05 -16.26 -20.07
N LEU A 224 29.49 -17.12 -20.98
CA LEU A 224 28.80 -17.38 -22.26
C LEU A 224 27.58 -18.32 -22.09
N ASP A 225 26.78 -18.46 -23.12
CA ASP A 225 25.68 -19.43 -23.25
C ASP A 225 24.58 -19.25 -22.17
N ILE A 226 24.26 -18.02 -21.83
CA ILE A 226 23.32 -17.67 -20.75
C ILE A 226 21.94 -18.31 -20.94
N GLU A 227 21.36 -18.29 -22.16
CA GLU A 227 20.05 -18.90 -22.42
C GLU A 227 20.10 -20.42 -22.25
N GLU A 228 21.18 -21.08 -22.71
CA GLU A 228 21.35 -22.51 -22.57
C GLU A 228 21.50 -22.90 -21.10
N LYS A 229 22.29 -22.12 -20.34
CA LYS A 229 22.46 -22.27 -18.90
C LYS A 229 21.13 -22.11 -18.16
N ALA A 230 20.35 -21.07 -18.46
CA ALA A 230 19.02 -20.86 -17.90
C ALA A 230 18.08 -22.04 -18.17
N LYS A 231 18.14 -22.59 -19.38
CA LYS A 231 17.37 -23.77 -19.74
C LYS A 231 17.79 -25.00 -18.96
N ILE A 232 19.08 -25.25 -18.85
CA ILE A 232 19.64 -26.40 -18.08
C ILE A 232 19.15 -26.32 -16.64
N VAL A 233 19.26 -25.17 -15.98
CA VAL A 233 18.85 -24.98 -14.58
C VAL A 233 17.36 -25.23 -14.41
N THR A 234 16.54 -24.63 -15.26
CA THR A 234 15.09 -24.76 -15.16
C THR A 234 14.61 -26.18 -15.44
N ASP A 235 15.17 -26.84 -16.45
CA ASP A 235 14.83 -28.24 -16.79
C ASP A 235 15.26 -29.18 -15.65
N ALA A 236 16.45 -29.01 -15.10
CA ALA A 236 16.96 -29.82 -13.99
C ALA A 236 16.06 -29.66 -12.74
N PHE A 237 15.70 -28.43 -12.41
CA PHE A 237 14.80 -28.18 -11.28
C PHE A 237 13.43 -28.84 -11.47
N PHE A 238 12.74 -28.51 -12.57
CA PHE A 238 11.39 -29.01 -12.75
C PHE A 238 11.34 -30.55 -12.90
N ASN A 239 12.35 -31.16 -13.53
CA ASN A 239 12.46 -32.61 -13.56
C ASN A 239 12.62 -33.21 -12.16
N SER A 240 13.36 -32.54 -11.27
CA SER A 240 13.61 -33.04 -9.91
C SER A 240 12.35 -32.99 -9.01
N VAL A 241 11.36 -32.17 -9.35
CA VAL A 241 10.10 -32.02 -8.60
C VAL A 241 8.90 -32.63 -9.31
N GLY A 242 9.10 -33.35 -10.40
CA GLY A 242 8.04 -34.06 -11.12
C GLY A 242 7.35 -33.26 -12.23
N GLY A 243 7.90 -32.10 -12.61
CA GLY A 243 7.42 -31.27 -13.72
C GLY A 243 6.80 -29.95 -13.29
N LYS A 244 6.62 -29.05 -14.26
CA LYS A 244 5.96 -27.74 -14.07
C LYS A 244 4.49 -27.89 -13.67
N ASP A 245 3.84 -28.94 -14.13
CA ASP A 245 2.43 -29.24 -13.91
C ASP A 245 2.09 -29.55 -12.44
N GLN A 246 3.11 -29.74 -11.59
CA GLN A 246 2.92 -29.87 -10.16
C GLN A 246 2.53 -28.52 -9.48
N PHE A 247 2.73 -27.41 -10.16
CA PHE A 247 2.49 -26.07 -9.65
C PHE A 247 1.27 -25.44 -10.34
N ASP A 248 0.48 -24.66 -9.59
CA ASP A 248 -0.66 -23.89 -10.11
C ASP A 248 -0.19 -22.76 -11.04
N GLU A 249 0.95 -22.14 -10.70
CA GLU A 249 1.57 -21.08 -11.50
C GLU A 249 3.10 -21.24 -11.47
N VAL A 250 3.74 -21.01 -12.61
CA VAL A 250 5.19 -20.96 -12.79
C VAL A 250 5.56 -19.70 -13.53
N SER A 251 6.51 -18.95 -13.00
CA SER A 251 7.12 -17.81 -13.68
C SER A 251 8.62 -18.01 -13.75
N ILE A 252 9.18 -17.91 -14.96
CA ILE A 252 10.62 -17.98 -15.22
C ILE A 252 10.97 -16.69 -15.94
N LEU A 253 11.83 -15.89 -15.33
CA LEU A 253 12.33 -14.65 -15.88
C LEU A 253 13.85 -14.71 -15.98
N LEU A 254 14.35 -14.58 -17.19
CA LEU A 254 15.76 -14.38 -17.47
C LEU A 254 16.00 -12.90 -17.77
N ASP A 255 16.67 -12.22 -16.86
CA ASP A 255 17.05 -10.83 -17.00
C ASP A 255 18.49 -10.74 -17.53
N ARG A 256 18.60 -10.35 -18.80
CA ARG A 256 19.85 -10.26 -19.55
C ARG A 256 20.52 -8.92 -19.25
N THR A 257 21.34 -8.93 -18.18
CA THR A 257 22.18 -7.79 -17.80
C THR A 257 23.61 -7.92 -18.32
N ASP A 258 23.95 -9.08 -18.88
CA ASP A 258 25.25 -9.39 -19.46
C ASP A 258 25.50 -8.61 -20.77
N LYS A 259 26.77 -8.26 -20.99
CA LYS A 259 27.22 -7.62 -22.23
C LYS A 259 27.67 -8.68 -23.24
N GLU A 260 27.57 -8.34 -24.53
CA GLU A 260 28.01 -9.21 -25.63
C GLU A 260 29.52 -9.49 -25.59
N ASP A 261 30.33 -8.48 -25.22
CA ASP A 261 31.80 -8.58 -25.05
C ASP A 261 32.19 -8.05 -23.65
N PRO A 262 32.03 -8.87 -22.60
CA PRO A 262 32.23 -8.44 -21.23
C PRO A 262 33.74 -8.32 -20.92
N SER A 263 34.15 -7.23 -20.30
CA SER A 263 35.50 -6.98 -19.83
C SER A 263 35.73 -7.37 -18.36
N SER A 264 34.66 -7.70 -17.63
CA SER A 264 34.70 -8.14 -16.23
C SER A 264 33.62 -9.22 -15.97
N ASN A 265 33.73 -9.90 -14.83
CA ASN A 265 32.71 -10.86 -14.42
C ASN A 265 31.35 -10.24 -14.22
N GLU A 266 31.29 -9.00 -13.68
CA GLU A 266 30.04 -8.27 -13.49
C GLU A 266 29.34 -7.99 -14.82
N GLU A 267 30.11 -7.67 -15.85
CA GLU A 267 29.58 -7.45 -17.21
C GLU A 267 29.12 -8.73 -17.90
N ALA A 268 29.49 -9.89 -17.37
CA ALA A 268 29.13 -11.21 -17.87
C ALA A 268 28.00 -11.88 -17.06
N MET A 269 27.33 -11.15 -16.18
CA MET A 269 26.29 -11.70 -15.30
C MET A 269 24.88 -11.42 -15.85
N ALA A 270 24.03 -12.44 -15.73
CA ALA A 270 22.59 -12.36 -15.94
C ALA A 270 21.84 -12.95 -14.74
N SER A 271 20.62 -12.54 -14.52
CA SER A 271 19.77 -13.04 -13.42
C SER A 271 18.68 -13.97 -13.95
N LEU A 272 18.57 -15.16 -13.37
CA LEU A 272 17.48 -16.09 -13.61
C LEU A 272 16.61 -16.20 -12.37
N ARG A 273 15.37 -15.71 -12.46
CA ARG A 273 14.38 -15.82 -11.40
C ARG A 273 13.35 -16.90 -11.72
N VAL A 274 13.22 -17.87 -10.82
CA VAL A 274 12.20 -18.92 -10.88
C VAL A 274 11.24 -18.74 -9.73
N SER A 275 9.97 -18.55 -10.02
CA SER A 275 8.91 -18.42 -9.01
C SER A 275 7.81 -19.42 -9.27
N VAL A 276 7.28 -20.00 -8.21
CA VAL A 276 6.22 -21.01 -8.25
C VAL A 276 5.11 -20.70 -7.27
N LYS A 277 3.89 -21.14 -7.57
CA LYS A 277 2.74 -21.05 -6.67
C LYS A 277 2.00 -22.38 -6.67
N SER A 278 1.53 -22.82 -5.51
CA SER A 278 0.69 -23.99 -5.34
C SER A 278 -0.13 -23.92 -4.07
N LYS A 279 -1.25 -24.64 -4.03
CA LYS A 279 -2.00 -24.90 -2.81
C LYS A 279 -1.29 -25.85 -1.86
N ASN A 280 -0.29 -26.59 -2.33
CA ASN A 280 0.52 -27.50 -1.54
C ASN A 280 1.73 -26.76 -0.93
N ALA A 281 1.65 -26.48 0.40
CA ALA A 281 2.69 -25.79 1.15
C ALA A 281 4.05 -26.51 1.14
N ASP A 282 4.04 -27.85 1.19
CA ASP A 282 5.29 -28.63 1.23
C ASP A 282 6.05 -28.54 -0.09
N LEU A 283 5.32 -28.58 -1.21
CA LEU A 283 5.91 -28.48 -2.55
C LEU A 283 6.56 -27.11 -2.77
N VAL A 284 5.89 -26.04 -2.36
CA VAL A 284 6.36 -24.64 -2.53
C VAL A 284 7.37 -24.26 -1.44
N GLY A 285 7.31 -24.91 -0.28
CA GLY A 285 8.17 -24.64 0.86
C GLY A 285 9.55 -25.27 0.75
N LYS A 286 9.86 -26.14 1.68
CA LYS A 286 11.17 -26.75 1.83
C LYS A 286 11.59 -27.60 0.61
N MET A 287 10.64 -28.28 -0.04
CA MET A 287 10.97 -29.06 -1.24
C MET A 287 11.51 -28.17 -2.36
N PHE A 288 10.84 -27.06 -2.66
CA PHE A 288 11.30 -26.08 -3.63
C PHE A 288 12.71 -25.57 -3.29
N SER A 289 12.88 -25.03 -2.08
CA SER A 289 14.14 -24.40 -1.67
C SER A 289 15.31 -25.40 -1.66
N ALA A 290 15.10 -26.62 -1.14
CA ALA A 290 16.12 -27.62 -1.06
C ALA A 290 16.59 -28.09 -2.44
N LYS A 291 15.64 -28.30 -3.37
CA LYS A 291 15.97 -28.71 -4.73
C LYS A 291 16.69 -27.62 -5.53
N MET A 292 16.32 -26.37 -5.33
CA MET A 292 17.02 -25.25 -5.94
C MET A 292 18.45 -25.11 -5.41
N ILE A 293 18.66 -25.22 -4.10
CA ILE A 293 20.02 -25.17 -3.49
C ILE A 293 20.87 -26.34 -3.92
N GLU A 294 20.29 -27.53 -4.07
CA GLU A 294 21.00 -28.72 -4.56
C GLU A 294 21.65 -28.49 -5.92
N LEU A 295 21.03 -27.68 -6.78
CA LEU A 295 21.56 -27.35 -8.11
C LEU A 295 22.87 -26.57 -8.06
N ALA A 296 23.18 -25.86 -6.98
CA ALA A 296 24.44 -25.12 -6.84
C ALA A 296 25.68 -26.03 -7.00
N LEU A 297 25.58 -27.32 -6.65
CA LEU A 297 26.64 -28.30 -6.78
C LEU A 297 26.32 -29.37 -7.84
N ALA A 298 25.13 -29.41 -8.38
CA ALA A 298 24.67 -30.41 -9.34
C ALA A 298 24.35 -29.81 -10.73
N ASN A 299 25.02 -28.73 -11.08
CA ASN A 299 24.83 -28.03 -12.35
C ASN A 299 26.18 -27.71 -13.03
N TYR A 300 26.20 -26.85 -14.04
CA TYR A 300 27.40 -26.43 -14.75
C TYR A 300 28.36 -25.64 -13.82
N PRO A 301 29.69 -25.60 -14.13
CA PRO A 301 30.66 -24.86 -13.34
C PRO A 301 30.38 -23.36 -13.33
N GLY A 302 30.40 -22.74 -12.13
CA GLY A 302 30.12 -21.29 -11.96
C GLY A 302 28.66 -20.96 -11.86
N PHE A 303 27.79 -21.93 -11.59
CA PHE A 303 26.39 -21.67 -11.21
C PHE A 303 26.34 -21.17 -9.75
N LEU A 304 25.67 -20.04 -9.51
CA LEU A 304 25.60 -19.35 -8.20
C LEU A 304 24.17 -18.95 -7.85
#